data_20a1170621ee0575e436b4760e18a8a0
#
_entry.id   20a1170621ee0575e436b4760e18a8a0
#
_cell.length_a   1.000
_cell.length_b   1.000
_cell.length_c   1.000
_cell.angle_alpha   90.00
_cell.angle_beta   90.00
_cell.angle_gamma   90.00
#
_symmetry.space_group_name_H-M   'P 1'
#
loop_
_entity.id
_entity.type
_entity.pdbx_description
1 polymer ?
#
loop_
_entity_poly.entity_id
_entity_poly.type
_entity_poly.pdbx_seq_one_letter_code
_entity_poly.pdbx_strand_id
1 'polypeptide(L)'
;MSNLNEKAFESVDAWRTRPLSGGYPYLFVDGIYLKRSWGGSYENVAVMVAIGVNPEGRREIAGCAEGFAEPKESWKEFPLWLRGRGLSGVRLVTGDKSLGMLGALEEVFPEARYRRRAVRFYRNVFGKVPRRKRTRVAKMLKAIYAQESREASEAKAAEVADSLESMKLFAAAKVVREGCAETLAYTDLPMQHWTRIRTNDAIERPNREIRRRTRVVGTFPDGRSALMPVTARLKYIVENERGRRRYLDVSLLEEKEGRM
;
A
#
# COMPACT_ATOMS: atom_id res chain seq x y z
N MET A 1 -35.57 1.34 2.21
CA MET A 1 -34.60 2.19 1.46
C MET A 1 -35.27 2.65 0.18
N SER A 2 -34.93 3.86 -0.31
CA SER A 2 -35.48 4.33 -1.61
C SER A 2 -34.93 3.47 -2.74
N ASN A 3 -35.74 3.12 -3.72
CA ASN A 3 -35.40 2.32 -4.92
C ASN A 3 -34.17 2.89 -5.68
N LEU A 4 -33.93 4.21 -5.58
CA LEU A 4 -32.78 4.89 -6.15
C LEU A 4 -31.47 4.54 -5.42
N ASN A 5 -31.52 4.44 -4.09
CA ASN A 5 -30.34 4.07 -3.27
C ASN A 5 -29.93 2.60 -3.51
N GLU A 6 -30.91 1.74 -3.72
CA GLU A 6 -30.67 0.32 -4.00
C GLU A 6 -29.96 0.12 -5.35
N LYS A 7 -30.45 0.77 -6.42
CA LYS A 7 -29.81 0.77 -7.75
C LYS A 7 -28.39 1.36 -7.74
N ALA A 8 -28.19 2.44 -7.01
CA ALA A 8 -26.86 3.03 -6.85
C ALA A 8 -25.90 2.06 -6.13
N PHE A 9 -26.43 1.35 -5.15
CA PHE A 9 -25.71 0.36 -4.38
C PHE A 9 -25.27 -0.82 -5.25
N GLU A 10 -26.19 -1.39 -6.03
CA GLU A 10 -25.92 -2.48 -6.97
C GLU A 10 -24.85 -2.09 -8.01
N SER A 11 -24.93 -0.89 -8.60
CA SER A 11 -23.96 -0.39 -9.56
C SER A 11 -22.54 -0.25 -8.96
N VAL A 12 -22.46 0.21 -7.72
CA VAL A 12 -21.17 0.37 -7.01
C VAL A 12 -20.61 -1.00 -6.63
N ASP A 13 -21.46 -1.94 -6.20
CA ASP A 13 -21.03 -3.28 -5.82
C ASP A 13 -20.60 -4.10 -7.04
N ALA A 14 -21.33 -4.02 -8.15
CA ALA A 14 -20.95 -4.65 -9.42
C ALA A 14 -19.58 -4.12 -9.90
N TRP A 15 -19.32 -2.81 -9.81
CA TRP A 15 -18.02 -2.25 -10.14
C TRP A 15 -16.91 -2.77 -9.23
N ARG A 16 -17.16 -2.88 -7.93
CA ARG A 16 -16.20 -3.36 -6.93
C ARG A 16 -15.81 -4.81 -7.14
N THR A 17 -16.80 -5.65 -7.53
CA THR A 17 -16.65 -7.09 -7.70
C THR A 17 -16.34 -7.53 -9.11
N ARG A 18 -16.20 -6.59 -10.06
CA ARG A 18 -15.92 -6.90 -11.45
C ARG A 18 -14.69 -7.80 -11.62
N PRO A 19 -14.64 -8.66 -12.66
CA PRO A 19 -13.45 -9.39 -13.02
C PRO A 19 -12.26 -8.46 -13.27
N LEU A 20 -11.07 -8.92 -12.93
CA LEU A 20 -9.81 -8.24 -13.21
C LEU A 20 -9.15 -8.94 -14.40
N SER A 21 -8.69 -8.18 -15.36
CA SER A 21 -8.09 -8.72 -16.60
C SER A 21 -6.60 -8.45 -16.64
N GLY A 22 -5.81 -9.52 -16.72
CA GLY A 22 -4.37 -9.43 -16.95
C GLY A 22 -3.51 -9.29 -15.70
N GLY A 23 -2.22 -9.06 -15.94
CA GLY A 23 -1.21 -8.96 -14.89
C GLY A 23 -1.17 -7.60 -14.24
N TYR A 24 -1.06 -7.58 -12.91
CA TYR A 24 -0.89 -6.37 -12.10
C TYR A 24 0.48 -6.40 -11.42
N PRO A 25 1.57 -6.01 -12.10
CA PRO A 25 2.93 -6.16 -11.56
C PRO A 25 3.16 -5.39 -10.26
N TYR A 26 2.41 -4.32 -10.04
CA TYR A 26 2.52 -3.50 -8.84
C TYR A 26 1.18 -3.40 -8.13
N LEU A 27 1.17 -3.77 -6.85
CA LEU A 27 -0.01 -3.73 -6.00
C LEU A 27 0.28 -2.89 -4.74
N PHE A 28 -0.56 -1.89 -4.48
CA PHE A 28 -0.53 -1.08 -3.28
C PHE A 28 -1.75 -1.43 -2.43
N VAL A 29 -1.51 -1.87 -1.19
CA VAL A 29 -2.59 -2.25 -0.27
C VAL A 29 -2.57 -1.42 1.00
N ASP A 30 -3.76 -1.07 1.49
CA ASP A 30 -3.93 -0.32 2.74
C ASP A 30 -5.28 -0.63 3.39
N GLY A 31 -5.35 -0.46 4.70
CA GLY A 31 -6.59 -0.50 5.48
C GLY A 31 -7.04 0.91 5.88
N ILE A 32 -8.30 1.22 5.63
CA ILE A 32 -8.94 2.45 6.11
C ILE A 32 -9.83 2.06 7.27
N TYR A 33 -9.55 2.61 8.46
CA TYR A 33 -10.35 2.36 9.65
C TYR A 33 -11.42 3.45 9.78
N LEU A 34 -12.67 3.03 9.82
CA LEU A 34 -13.86 3.85 10.00
C LEU A 34 -14.56 3.45 11.31
N LYS A 35 -15.32 4.37 11.89
CA LYS A 35 -16.09 4.07 13.09
C LYS A 35 -17.47 3.55 12.71
N ARG A 36 -17.91 2.46 13.34
CA ARG A 36 -19.30 2.03 13.34
C ARG A 36 -19.90 2.12 14.75
N SER A 37 -21.18 2.36 14.83
CA SER A 37 -21.96 2.31 16.06
C SER A 37 -22.79 1.03 16.05
N TRP A 38 -22.61 0.19 17.06
CA TRP A 38 -23.36 -1.06 17.23
C TRP A 38 -23.73 -1.23 18.70
N GLY A 39 -25.04 -1.40 18.98
CA GLY A 39 -25.52 -1.66 20.35
C GLY A 39 -25.06 -0.65 21.40
N GLY A 40 -24.89 0.64 21.03
CA GLY A 40 -24.40 1.68 21.96
C GLY A 40 -22.88 1.74 22.12
N SER A 41 -22.12 0.85 21.50
CA SER A 41 -20.66 0.86 21.46
C SER A 41 -20.10 1.35 20.12
N TYR A 42 -18.87 1.87 20.14
CA TYR A 42 -18.17 2.29 18.94
C TYR A 42 -17.05 1.30 18.62
N GLU A 43 -17.09 0.74 17.42
CA GLU A 43 -16.07 -0.16 16.94
C GLU A 43 -15.39 0.39 15.68
N ASN A 44 -14.20 -0.10 15.37
CA ASN A 44 -13.52 0.21 14.11
C ASN A 44 -13.87 -0.84 13.07
N VAL A 45 -14.38 -0.39 11.91
CA VAL A 45 -14.50 -1.20 10.70
C VAL A 45 -13.30 -0.92 9.82
N ALA A 46 -12.59 -1.97 9.43
CA ALA A 46 -11.52 -1.88 8.46
C ALA A 46 -12.11 -2.01 7.05
N VAL A 47 -11.78 -1.08 6.17
CA VAL A 47 -12.04 -1.21 4.73
C VAL A 47 -10.70 -1.39 4.04
N MET A 48 -10.49 -2.57 3.47
CA MET A 48 -9.29 -2.93 2.73
C MET A 48 -9.38 -2.36 1.33
N VAL A 49 -8.30 -1.73 0.87
CA VAL A 49 -8.21 -1.13 -0.48
C VAL A 49 -6.96 -1.64 -1.17
N ALA A 50 -7.10 -2.10 -2.41
CA ALA A 50 -6.00 -2.44 -3.29
C ALA A 50 -6.03 -1.58 -4.56
N ILE A 51 -4.89 -0.98 -4.88
CA ILE A 51 -4.67 -0.24 -6.12
C ILE A 51 -3.57 -0.96 -6.87
N GLY A 52 -3.86 -1.40 -8.09
CA GLY A 52 -2.90 -2.05 -8.97
C GLY A 52 -2.43 -1.12 -10.10
N VAL A 53 -1.34 -1.50 -10.73
CA VAL A 53 -0.94 -1.00 -12.04
C VAL A 53 -1.29 -2.08 -13.05
N ASN A 54 -2.20 -1.78 -13.98
CA ASN A 54 -2.68 -2.72 -14.99
C ASN A 54 -1.69 -2.89 -16.16
N PRO A 55 -1.91 -3.81 -17.11
CA PRO A 55 -1.00 -4.05 -18.23
C PRO A 55 -0.73 -2.81 -19.11
N GLU A 56 -1.68 -1.89 -19.19
CA GLU A 56 -1.51 -0.62 -19.93
C GLU A 56 -0.67 0.41 -19.13
N GLY A 57 -0.18 0.04 -17.96
CA GLY A 57 0.60 0.91 -17.09
C GLY A 57 -0.23 1.99 -16.38
N ARG A 58 -1.54 1.82 -16.27
CA ARG A 58 -2.46 2.74 -15.59
C ARG A 58 -2.77 2.25 -14.17
N ARG A 59 -3.06 3.21 -13.28
CA ARG A 59 -3.53 2.86 -11.93
C ARG A 59 -5.00 2.48 -11.98
N GLU A 60 -5.31 1.36 -11.37
CA GLU A 60 -6.65 0.83 -11.27
C GLU A 60 -6.96 0.40 -9.84
N ILE A 61 -8.19 0.63 -9.38
CA ILE A 61 -8.65 0.04 -8.11
C ILE A 61 -8.89 -1.44 -8.37
N ALA A 62 -7.96 -2.27 -7.89
CA ALA A 62 -8.08 -3.71 -7.99
C ALA A 62 -9.18 -4.24 -7.05
N GLY A 63 -9.39 -3.61 -5.90
CA GLY A 63 -10.45 -4.02 -5.02
C GLY A 63 -10.62 -3.14 -3.79
N CYS A 64 -11.81 -3.27 -3.22
CA CYS A 64 -12.20 -2.67 -1.96
C CYS A 64 -13.17 -3.62 -1.25
N ALA A 65 -12.86 -4.03 -0.03
CA ALA A 65 -13.66 -4.96 0.74
C ALA A 65 -13.68 -4.58 2.22
N GLU A 66 -14.73 -4.96 2.92
CA GLU A 66 -14.78 -4.88 4.37
C GLU A 66 -13.79 -5.89 4.95
N GLY A 67 -12.98 -5.46 5.91
CA GLY A 67 -12.12 -6.34 6.68
C GLY A 67 -12.88 -6.95 7.84
N PHE A 68 -12.51 -8.18 8.21
CA PHE A 68 -13.03 -8.85 9.38
C PHE A 68 -12.60 -8.16 10.68
N ALA A 69 -13.30 -8.43 11.76
CA ALA A 69 -12.99 -7.93 13.10
C ALA A 69 -11.54 -8.27 13.53
N GLU A 70 -11.04 -9.43 13.10
CA GLU A 70 -9.66 -9.84 13.30
C GLU A 70 -8.77 -9.44 12.11
N PRO A 71 -7.78 -8.54 12.33
CA PRO A 71 -6.93 -8.01 11.25
C PRO A 71 -6.15 -9.07 10.46
N LYS A 72 -5.79 -10.20 11.10
CA LYS A 72 -5.03 -11.28 10.46
C LYS A 72 -5.83 -11.99 9.38
N GLU A 73 -7.10 -12.30 9.65
CA GLU A 73 -7.99 -12.98 8.71
C GLU A 73 -8.30 -12.10 7.50
N SER A 74 -8.58 -10.82 7.74
CA SER A 74 -8.78 -9.84 6.67
C SER A 74 -7.62 -9.79 5.68
N TRP A 75 -6.39 -9.88 6.20
CA TRP A 75 -5.20 -9.87 5.35
C TRP A 75 -4.99 -11.17 4.57
N LYS A 76 -5.57 -12.27 4.99
CA LYS A 76 -5.55 -13.54 4.24
C LYS A 76 -6.66 -13.57 3.17
N GLU A 77 -7.85 -13.26 3.55
CA GLU A 77 -9.03 -13.34 2.67
C GLU A 77 -9.00 -12.31 1.53
N PHE A 78 -8.51 -11.12 1.79
CA PHE A 78 -8.50 -10.05 0.80
C PHE A 78 -7.64 -10.34 -0.44
N PRO A 79 -6.37 -10.78 -0.33
CA PRO A 79 -5.57 -11.22 -1.47
C PRO A 79 -6.17 -12.42 -2.21
N LEU A 80 -6.74 -13.40 -1.50
CA LEU A 80 -7.44 -14.55 -2.10
C LEU A 80 -8.62 -14.10 -2.94
N TRP A 81 -9.43 -13.18 -2.41
CA TRP A 81 -10.56 -12.60 -3.14
C TRP A 81 -10.10 -11.85 -4.40
N LEU A 82 -9.01 -11.10 -4.34
CA LEU A 82 -8.43 -10.42 -5.51
C LEU A 82 -7.98 -11.42 -6.57
N ARG A 83 -7.29 -12.49 -6.17
CA ARG A 83 -6.85 -13.57 -7.06
C ARG A 83 -8.02 -14.30 -7.69
N GLY A 84 -9.06 -14.62 -6.93
CA GLY A 84 -10.29 -15.25 -7.41
C GLY A 84 -11.04 -14.41 -8.45
N ARG A 85 -10.81 -13.09 -8.50
CA ARG A 85 -11.34 -12.17 -9.50
C ARG A 85 -10.43 -12.01 -10.73
N GLY A 86 -9.30 -12.72 -10.80
CA GLY A 86 -8.37 -12.72 -11.94
C GLY A 86 -7.10 -11.88 -11.74
N LEU A 87 -6.87 -11.30 -10.55
CA LEU A 87 -5.62 -10.58 -10.28
C LEU A 87 -4.44 -11.56 -10.30
N SER A 88 -3.47 -11.30 -11.16
CA SER A 88 -2.30 -12.17 -11.37
C SER A 88 -1.04 -11.35 -11.69
N GLY A 89 0.11 -12.01 -11.85
CA GLY A 89 1.38 -11.40 -12.28
C GLY A 89 1.93 -10.34 -11.31
N VAL A 90 1.62 -10.46 -10.01
CA VAL A 90 2.07 -9.50 -8.99
C VAL A 90 3.54 -9.73 -8.70
N ARG A 91 4.37 -8.70 -8.86
CA ARG A 91 5.83 -8.72 -8.60
C ARG A 91 6.22 -7.94 -7.36
N LEU A 92 5.49 -6.87 -7.06
CA LEU A 92 5.74 -6.05 -5.89
C LEU A 92 4.43 -5.68 -5.21
N VAL A 93 4.32 -6.04 -3.93
CA VAL A 93 3.25 -5.55 -3.06
C VAL A 93 3.81 -4.52 -2.09
N THR A 94 3.19 -3.35 -2.05
CA THR A 94 3.53 -2.27 -1.12
C THR A 94 2.41 -2.07 -0.11
N GLY A 95 2.71 -2.20 1.17
CA GLY A 95 1.72 -2.03 2.23
C GLY A 95 2.32 -1.77 3.61
N ASP A 96 1.46 -1.69 4.61
CA ASP A 96 1.88 -1.69 6.00
C ASP A 96 2.20 -3.12 6.45
N LYS A 97 3.37 -3.30 7.10
CA LYS A 97 3.79 -4.62 7.58
C LYS A 97 2.84 -5.09 8.67
N SER A 98 2.10 -6.16 8.36
CA SER A 98 1.43 -7.00 9.36
C SER A 98 1.83 -8.47 9.11
N LEU A 99 1.90 -9.27 10.16
CA LEU A 99 2.25 -10.69 10.03
C LEU A 99 1.23 -11.44 9.16
N GLY A 100 -0.07 -11.09 9.29
CA GLY A 100 -1.12 -11.69 8.46
C GLY A 100 -0.96 -11.36 6.97
N MET A 101 -0.53 -10.14 6.63
CA MET A 101 -0.31 -9.76 5.23
C MET A 101 0.90 -10.49 4.62
N LEU A 102 2.00 -10.62 5.35
CA LEU A 102 3.18 -11.31 4.84
C LEU A 102 2.88 -12.77 4.54
N GLY A 103 2.26 -13.50 5.49
CA GLY A 103 1.87 -14.90 5.28
C GLY A 103 0.87 -15.07 4.13
N ALA A 104 -0.09 -14.16 4.01
CA ALA A 104 -1.02 -14.19 2.88
C ALA A 104 -0.37 -13.92 1.52
N LEU A 105 0.65 -13.06 1.46
CA LEU A 105 1.37 -12.80 0.22
C LEU A 105 2.20 -13.99 -0.22
N GLU A 106 2.88 -14.67 0.70
CA GLU A 106 3.65 -15.88 0.42
C GLU A 106 2.72 -17.00 -0.11
N GLU A 107 1.52 -17.13 0.43
CA GLU A 107 0.53 -18.14 0.00
C GLU A 107 -0.15 -17.77 -1.34
N VAL A 108 -0.52 -16.51 -1.53
CA VAL A 108 -1.38 -16.08 -2.65
C VAL A 108 -0.57 -15.58 -3.84
N PHE A 109 0.54 -14.90 -3.60
CA PHE A 109 1.42 -14.34 -4.61
C PHE A 109 2.89 -14.67 -4.29
N PRO A 110 3.31 -15.96 -4.39
CA PRO A 110 4.63 -16.41 -3.97
C PRO A 110 5.80 -15.73 -4.71
N GLU A 111 5.58 -15.26 -5.94
CA GLU A 111 6.58 -14.54 -6.73
C GLU A 111 6.66 -13.04 -6.36
N ALA A 112 5.69 -12.54 -5.61
CA ALA A 112 5.62 -11.13 -5.26
C ALA A 112 6.59 -10.80 -4.12
N ARG A 113 7.42 -9.78 -4.33
CA ARG A 113 8.21 -9.21 -3.25
C ARG A 113 7.35 -8.26 -2.42
N TYR A 114 7.54 -8.31 -1.13
CA TYR A 114 6.93 -7.32 -0.24
C TYR A 114 7.84 -6.13 -0.06
N ARG A 115 7.27 -4.94 -0.14
CA ARG A 115 7.94 -3.69 0.19
C ARG A 115 7.24 -2.98 1.35
N ARG A 116 8.01 -2.75 2.40
CA ARG A 116 7.58 -1.94 3.54
C ARG A 116 7.54 -0.45 3.15
N ARG A 117 6.52 0.26 3.61
CA ARG A 117 6.41 1.72 3.41
C ARG A 117 7.57 2.46 4.07
N ALA A 118 8.32 3.23 3.30
CA ALA A 118 9.44 4.01 3.79
C ALA A 118 9.03 5.00 4.91
N VAL A 119 7.86 5.64 4.80
CA VAL A 119 7.35 6.56 5.82
C VAL A 119 7.20 5.87 7.19
N ARG A 120 6.76 4.61 7.22
CA ARG A 120 6.64 3.85 8.47
C ARG A 120 8.00 3.47 9.03
N PHE A 121 8.93 3.08 8.15
CA PHE A 121 10.32 2.84 8.52
C PHE A 121 10.97 4.11 9.12
N TYR A 122 10.85 5.27 8.45
CA TYR A 122 11.32 6.55 8.99
C TYR A 122 10.74 6.85 10.38
N ARG A 123 9.44 6.65 10.55
CA ARG A 123 8.75 6.87 11.84
C ARG A 123 9.33 5.99 12.95
N ASN A 124 9.62 4.73 12.63
CA ASN A 124 10.22 3.80 13.58
C ASN A 124 11.63 4.24 13.99
N VAL A 125 12.47 4.67 13.04
CA VAL A 125 13.79 5.23 13.32
C VAL A 125 13.66 6.50 14.18
N PHE A 126 12.80 7.45 13.77
CA PHE A 126 12.61 8.71 14.51
C PHE A 126 12.03 8.52 15.91
N GLY A 127 11.29 7.44 16.16
CA GLY A 127 10.84 7.06 17.50
C GLY A 127 11.98 6.72 18.47
N LYS A 128 13.18 6.42 17.92
CA LYS A 128 14.42 6.13 18.68
C LYS A 128 15.43 7.27 18.64
N VAL A 129 15.07 8.42 18.04
CA VAL A 129 15.97 9.57 17.86
C VAL A 129 15.44 10.79 18.60
N PRO A 130 16.24 11.45 19.46
CA PRO A 130 15.87 12.70 20.11
C PRO A 130 15.51 13.79 19.08
N ARG A 131 14.49 14.60 19.40
CA ARG A 131 13.92 15.60 18.48
C ARG A 131 14.98 16.48 17.81
N ARG A 132 15.97 16.94 18.57
CA ARG A 132 17.07 17.80 18.08
C ARG A 132 17.96 17.16 17.02
N LYS A 133 18.07 15.82 16.97
CA LYS A 133 18.90 15.08 16.01
C LYS A 133 18.11 14.61 14.78
N ARG A 134 16.79 14.70 14.76
CA ARG A 134 15.93 14.12 13.70
C ARG A 134 16.22 14.69 12.31
N THR A 135 16.49 15.99 12.19
CA THR A 135 16.80 16.63 10.90
C THR A 135 18.07 16.06 10.29
N ARG A 136 19.13 15.84 11.10
CA ARG A 136 20.36 15.21 10.64
C ARG A 136 20.12 13.77 10.22
N VAL A 137 19.45 12.99 11.06
CA VAL A 137 19.13 11.59 10.76
C VAL A 137 18.24 11.46 9.52
N ALA A 138 17.30 12.39 9.30
CA ALA A 138 16.48 12.42 8.08
C ALA A 138 17.31 12.57 6.80
N LYS A 139 18.36 13.41 6.82
CA LYS A 139 19.28 13.54 5.67
C LYS A 139 20.05 12.24 5.43
N MET A 140 20.53 11.59 6.50
CA MET A 140 21.24 10.31 6.41
C MET A 140 20.33 9.21 5.83
N LEU A 141 19.10 9.08 6.33
CA LEU A 141 18.15 8.12 5.78
C LEU A 141 17.79 8.39 4.32
N LYS A 142 17.64 9.65 3.91
CA LYS A 142 17.38 10.01 2.51
C LYS A 142 18.52 9.57 1.58
N ALA A 143 19.77 9.61 2.05
CA ALA A 143 20.92 9.20 1.25
C ALA A 143 20.87 7.71 0.86
N ILE A 144 20.26 6.85 1.67
CA ILE A 144 20.06 5.43 1.36
C ILE A 144 19.23 5.24 0.07
N TYR A 145 18.19 6.07 -0.10
CA TYR A 145 17.28 5.96 -1.26
C TYR A 145 17.73 6.79 -2.47
N ALA A 146 18.87 7.46 -2.37
CA ALA A 146 19.45 8.25 -3.46
C ALA A 146 20.50 7.46 -4.27
N GLN A 147 20.71 6.19 -3.93
CA GLN A 147 21.69 5.33 -4.59
C GLN A 147 21.12 4.74 -5.90
N GLU A 148 22.03 4.32 -6.79
CA GLU A 148 21.71 3.86 -8.15
C GLU A 148 21.48 2.35 -8.24
N SER A 149 21.85 1.59 -7.20
CA SER A 149 21.65 0.13 -7.14
C SER A 149 21.21 -0.31 -5.76
N ARG A 150 20.80 -1.60 -5.68
CA ARG A 150 20.45 -2.24 -4.42
C ARG A 150 21.66 -2.33 -3.51
N GLU A 151 22.78 -2.81 -4.06
CA GLU A 151 24.05 -3.00 -3.34
C GLU A 151 24.56 -1.68 -2.76
N ALA A 152 24.52 -0.62 -3.56
CA ALA A 152 24.90 0.73 -3.11
C ALA A 152 23.96 1.25 -2.02
N SER A 153 22.66 0.98 -2.12
CA SER A 153 21.67 1.35 -1.10
C SER A 153 21.89 0.59 0.21
N GLU A 154 22.17 -0.71 0.14
CA GLU A 154 22.46 -1.54 1.31
C GLU A 154 23.79 -1.15 1.97
N ALA A 155 24.85 -0.91 1.19
CA ALA A 155 26.11 -0.37 1.70
C ALA A 155 25.91 0.98 2.39
N LYS A 156 25.15 1.89 1.79
CA LYS A 156 24.80 3.18 2.40
C LYS A 156 23.97 3.02 3.68
N ALA A 157 23.09 2.03 3.76
CA ALA A 157 22.33 1.74 4.98
C ALA A 157 23.25 1.27 6.12
N ALA A 158 24.28 0.46 5.80
CA ALA A 158 25.29 0.05 6.78
C ALA A 158 26.09 1.26 7.30
N GLU A 159 26.61 2.11 6.41
CA GLU A 159 27.30 3.35 6.79
C GLU A 159 26.43 4.28 7.67
N VAL A 160 25.14 4.39 7.35
CA VAL A 160 24.19 5.18 8.15
C VAL A 160 24.01 4.56 9.53
N ALA A 161 23.93 3.24 9.62
CA ALA A 161 23.81 2.57 10.91
C ALA A 161 25.06 2.79 11.77
N ASP A 162 26.29 2.67 11.20
CA ASP A 162 27.55 2.94 11.90
C ASP A 162 27.62 4.40 12.37
N SER A 163 27.19 5.33 11.53
CA SER A 163 27.12 6.75 11.90
C SER A 163 26.13 7.00 13.05
N LEU A 164 25.00 6.29 13.09
CA LEU A 164 24.06 6.38 14.19
C LEU A 164 24.65 5.81 15.49
N GLU A 165 25.41 4.72 15.42
CA GLU A 165 26.15 4.16 16.58
C GLU A 165 27.18 5.14 17.12
N SER A 166 27.98 5.78 16.25
CA SER A 166 28.92 6.84 16.60
C SER A 166 28.24 8.03 17.29
N MET A 167 26.98 8.30 16.95
CA MET A 167 26.14 9.30 17.59
C MET A 167 25.48 8.81 18.90
N LYS A 168 25.80 7.59 19.36
CA LYS A 168 25.19 6.89 20.52
C LYS A 168 23.68 6.68 20.35
N LEU A 169 23.22 6.42 19.12
CA LEU A 169 21.83 6.14 18.76
C LEU A 169 21.64 4.66 18.40
N PHE A 170 22.09 3.76 19.28
CA PHE A 170 22.14 2.30 19.04
C PHE A 170 20.78 1.71 18.67
N ALA A 171 19.69 2.12 19.34
CA ALA A 171 18.36 1.63 19.03
C ALA A 171 17.87 2.06 17.62
N ALA A 172 18.27 3.22 17.14
CA ALA A 172 17.97 3.68 15.79
C ALA A 172 18.81 2.94 14.74
N ALA A 173 20.11 2.70 15.03
CA ALA A 173 21.00 1.90 14.19
C ALA A 173 20.46 0.48 14.00
N LYS A 174 20.03 -0.18 15.08
CA LYS A 174 19.39 -1.50 15.03
C LYS A 174 18.18 -1.51 14.08
N VAL A 175 17.28 -0.53 14.19
CA VAL A 175 16.12 -0.41 13.29
C VAL A 175 16.54 -0.27 11.83
N VAL A 176 17.64 0.46 11.55
CA VAL A 176 18.16 0.62 10.18
C VAL A 176 18.71 -0.71 9.66
N ARG A 177 19.56 -1.40 10.42
CA ARG A 177 20.14 -2.69 10.02
C ARG A 177 19.07 -3.76 9.75
N GLU A 178 18.08 -3.87 10.62
CA GLU A 178 17.05 -4.93 10.53
C GLU A 178 15.92 -4.61 9.55
N GLY A 179 15.62 -3.34 9.31
CA GLY A 179 14.40 -2.95 8.59
C GLY A 179 14.61 -2.25 7.25
N CYS A 180 15.85 -1.89 6.89
CA CYS A 180 16.09 -1.13 5.67
C CYS A 180 15.87 -1.97 4.41
N ALA A 181 16.37 -3.20 4.37
CA ALA A 181 16.30 -4.10 3.21
C ALA A 181 14.85 -4.29 2.70
N GLU A 182 13.88 -4.42 3.60
CA GLU A 182 12.45 -4.53 3.24
C GLU A 182 11.91 -3.28 2.51
N THR A 183 12.53 -2.12 2.71
CA THR A 183 12.12 -0.88 2.04
C THR A 183 12.74 -0.74 0.65
N LEU A 184 13.78 -1.52 0.35
CA LEU A 184 14.56 -1.48 -0.89
C LEU A 184 14.11 -2.50 -1.94
N ALA A 185 13.10 -3.32 -1.68
CA ALA A 185 12.63 -4.34 -2.63
C ALA A 185 12.24 -3.79 -4.02
N TYR A 186 12.01 -2.49 -4.16
CA TYR A 186 11.74 -1.85 -5.45
C TYR A 186 12.98 -1.74 -6.35
N THR A 187 14.19 -1.82 -5.79
CA THR A 187 15.46 -1.68 -6.56
C THR A 187 15.72 -2.86 -7.49
N ASP A 188 15.07 -3.99 -7.27
CA ASP A 188 15.12 -5.16 -8.15
C ASP A 188 14.29 -5.00 -9.44
N LEU A 189 13.56 -3.89 -9.56
CA LEU A 189 12.69 -3.56 -10.66
C LEU A 189 13.31 -2.49 -11.55
N PRO A 190 12.79 -2.20 -12.77
CA PRO A 190 13.38 -1.19 -13.65
C PRO A 190 13.54 0.17 -12.97
N MET A 191 14.73 0.79 -13.13
CA MET A 191 15.08 2.05 -12.46
C MET A 191 14.08 3.18 -12.81
N GLN A 192 13.57 3.19 -14.03
CA GLN A 192 12.57 4.16 -14.50
C GLN A 192 11.26 4.11 -13.67
N HIS A 193 10.96 2.96 -13.04
CA HIS A 193 9.81 2.80 -12.17
C HIS A 193 10.03 3.30 -10.74
N TRP A 194 11.28 3.35 -10.27
CA TRP A 194 11.61 3.60 -8.86
C TRP A 194 10.94 4.83 -8.27
N THR A 195 10.93 5.95 -9.00
CA THR A 195 10.32 7.20 -8.52
C THR A 195 8.83 7.06 -8.20
N ARG A 196 8.15 6.14 -8.89
CA ARG A 196 6.72 5.88 -8.75
C ARG A 196 6.42 4.81 -7.71
N ILE A 197 7.19 3.71 -7.73
CA ILE A 197 6.92 2.56 -6.87
C ILE A 197 7.57 2.68 -5.49
N ARG A 198 8.58 3.54 -5.29
CA ARG A 198 9.17 3.81 -3.97
C ARG A 198 8.31 4.73 -3.10
N THR A 199 7.31 5.42 -3.66
CA THR A 199 6.36 6.25 -2.92
C THR A 199 5.04 5.51 -2.73
N ASN A 200 4.24 5.96 -1.77
CA ASN A 200 2.90 5.44 -1.53
C ASN A 200 1.81 6.40 -2.03
N ASP A 201 2.19 7.41 -2.81
CA ASP A 201 1.27 8.42 -3.31
C ASP A 201 0.08 7.83 -4.06
N ALA A 202 0.29 6.65 -4.68
CA ALA A 202 -0.75 5.92 -5.39
C ALA A 202 -1.97 5.63 -4.51
N ILE A 203 -1.74 5.24 -3.25
CA ILE A 203 -2.81 4.87 -2.31
C ILE A 203 -3.07 5.95 -1.24
N GLU A 204 -2.07 6.76 -0.88
CA GLU A 204 -2.22 7.77 0.17
C GLU A 204 -3.18 8.89 -0.21
N ARG A 205 -3.15 9.34 -1.48
CA ARG A 205 -4.08 10.37 -1.98
C ARG A 205 -5.53 9.93 -1.95
N PRO A 206 -5.92 8.79 -2.54
CA PRO A 206 -7.26 8.23 -2.41
C PRO A 206 -7.70 8.07 -0.95
N ASN A 207 -6.86 7.50 -0.11
CA ASN A 207 -7.17 7.28 1.30
C ASN A 207 -7.37 8.59 2.08
N ARG A 208 -6.60 9.63 1.78
CA ARG A 208 -6.79 10.96 2.38
C ARG A 208 -8.13 11.56 1.99
N GLU A 209 -8.51 11.43 0.73
CA GLU A 209 -9.79 11.94 0.22
C GLU A 209 -10.97 11.17 0.82
N ILE A 210 -10.87 9.85 0.94
CA ILE A 210 -11.86 9.02 1.61
C ILE A 210 -12.03 9.46 3.06
N ARG A 211 -10.93 9.53 3.82
CA ARG A 211 -10.96 9.95 5.23
C ARG A 211 -11.55 11.35 5.41
N ARG A 212 -11.30 12.27 4.47
CA ARG A 212 -11.89 13.61 4.50
C ARG A 212 -13.41 13.57 4.37
N ARG A 213 -13.92 12.70 3.49
CA ARG A 213 -15.36 12.54 3.24
C ARG A 213 -16.06 11.75 4.33
N THR A 214 -15.48 10.66 4.77
CA THR A 214 -16.09 9.81 5.80
C THR A 214 -16.08 10.44 7.19
N ARG A 215 -15.15 11.37 7.47
CA ARG A 215 -15.12 12.12 8.73
C ARG A 215 -16.41 12.92 8.95
N VAL A 216 -17.05 13.43 7.90
CA VAL A 216 -18.28 14.21 7.99
C VAL A 216 -19.47 13.34 8.41
N VAL A 217 -19.45 12.05 8.03
CA VAL A 217 -20.48 11.08 8.40
C VAL A 217 -20.41 10.69 9.88
N GLY A 218 -19.19 10.72 10.45
CA GLY A 218 -18.92 10.37 11.85
C GLY A 218 -18.87 8.86 12.08
N THR A 219 -20.03 8.20 12.12
CA THR A 219 -20.16 6.75 12.36
C THR A 219 -21.09 6.10 11.36
N PHE A 220 -20.85 4.83 11.06
CA PHE A 220 -21.67 4.01 10.17
C PHE A 220 -22.46 2.99 10.97
N PRO A 221 -23.70 2.64 10.56
CA PRO A 221 -24.49 1.63 11.26
C PRO A 221 -23.89 0.21 11.11
N ASP A 222 -23.27 -0.09 9.98
CA ASP A 222 -22.66 -1.40 9.68
C ASP A 222 -21.48 -1.25 8.71
N GLY A 223 -20.76 -2.36 8.46
CA GLY A 223 -19.61 -2.38 7.57
C GLY A 223 -19.97 -2.14 6.11
N ARG A 224 -21.13 -2.63 5.66
CA ARG A 224 -21.63 -2.41 4.29
C ARG A 224 -21.90 -0.93 4.04
N SER A 225 -22.53 -0.24 5.01
CA SER A 225 -22.75 1.21 4.96
C SER A 225 -21.46 2.02 4.96
N ALA A 226 -20.39 1.49 5.57
CA ALA A 226 -19.06 2.09 5.52
C ALA A 226 -18.35 1.82 4.17
N LEU A 227 -18.48 0.61 3.63
CA LEU A 227 -17.83 0.17 2.39
C LEU A 227 -18.34 0.93 1.17
N MET A 228 -19.64 1.21 1.08
CA MET A 228 -20.25 1.78 -0.11
C MET A 228 -19.77 3.20 -0.44
N PRO A 229 -19.76 4.19 0.47
CA PRO A 229 -19.24 5.51 0.17
C PRO A 229 -17.74 5.51 -0.13
N VAL A 230 -16.98 4.59 0.48
CA VAL A 230 -15.56 4.39 0.15
C VAL A 230 -15.43 3.92 -1.29
N THR A 231 -16.18 2.89 -1.68
CA THR A 231 -16.16 2.32 -3.04
C THR A 231 -16.62 3.33 -4.08
N ALA A 232 -17.72 4.02 -3.84
CA ALA A 232 -18.22 5.07 -4.74
C ALA A 232 -17.19 6.18 -4.95
N ARG A 233 -16.47 6.57 -3.89
CA ARG A 233 -15.43 7.59 -3.99
C ARG A 233 -14.20 7.08 -4.75
N LEU A 234 -13.80 5.83 -4.54
CA LEU A 234 -12.71 5.20 -5.30
C LEU A 234 -13.05 5.12 -6.79
N LYS A 235 -14.27 4.68 -7.13
CA LYS A 235 -14.79 4.65 -8.51
C LYS A 235 -14.67 6.04 -9.14
N TYR A 236 -15.18 7.07 -8.49
CA TYR A 236 -15.10 8.45 -8.97
C TYR A 236 -13.66 8.93 -9.19
N ILE A 237 -12.71 8.59 -8.30
CA ILE A 237 -11.30 9.00 -8.42
C ILE A 237 -10.64 8.39 -9.65
N VAL A 238 -10.97 7.13 -9.99
CA VAL A 238 -10.36 6.41 -11.12
C VAL A 238 -10.97 6.81 -12.46
N GLU A 239 -12.27 7.08 -12.50
CA GLU A 239 -12.98 7.49 -13.70
C GLU A 239 -12.62 8.91 -14.18
N ASN A 240 -11.96 9.71 -13.31
CA ASN A 240 -11.47 11.04 -13.67
C ASN A 240 -10.24 10.98 -14.59
N GLU A 241 -9.96 12.07 -15.30
CA GLU A 241 -8.80 12.23 -16.21
C GLU A 241 -7.45 11.83 -15.58
N ARG A 242 -7.26 12.06 -14.27
CA ARG A 242 -6.03 11.67 -13.55
C ARG A 242 -5.88 10.16 -13.40
N GLY A 243 -6.96 9.40 -13.29
CA GLY A 243 -6.96 7.93 -13.26
C GLY A 243 -6.61 7.33 -14.62
N ARG A 244 -6.94 8.02 -15.70
CA ARG A 244 -6.70 7.57 -17.09
C ARG A 244 -5.26 7.78 -17.59
N ARG A 245 -4.43 8.55 -16.88
CA ARG A 245 -3.04 8.79 -17.28
C ARG A 245 -2.18 7.56 -17.05
N ARG A 246 -1.32 7.24 -18.02
CA ARG A 246 -0.29 6.21 -17.87
C ARG A 246 0.60 6.56 -16.68
N TYR A 247 0.76 5.60 -15.78
CA TYR A 247 1.52 5.76 -14.54
C TYR A 247 2.95 5.25 -14.69
N LEU A 248 3.11 4.12 -15.39
CA LEU A 248 4.38 3.43 -15.64
C LEU A 248 4.41 2.84 -17.06
N ASP A 249 5.59 2.55 -17.54
CA ASP A 249 5.80 1.75 -18.74
C ASP A 249 6.04 0.28 -18.36
N VAL A 250 5.02 -0.55 -18.45
CA VAL A 250 5.08 -1.95 -18.01
C VAL A 250 5.98 -2.79 -18.91
N SER A 251 6.19 -2.41 -20.19
CA SER A 251 7.06 -3.15 -21.12
C SER A 251 8.51 -3.28 -20.64
N LEU A 252 8.98 -2.32 -19.84
CA LEU A 252 10.32 -2.36 -19.24
C LEU A 252 10.53 -3.53 -18.27
N LEU A 253 9.46 -4.17 -17.80
CA LEU A 253 9.58 -5.38 -16.96
C LEU A 253 10.01 -6.59 -17.79
N GLU A 254 9.47 -6.73 -19.01
CA GLU A 254 9.79 -7.82 -19.93
C GLU A 254 11.22 -7.70 -20.46
N GLU A 255 11.66 -6.47 -20.76
CA GLU A 255 13.04 -6.19 -21.20
C GLU A 255 14.08 -6.57 -20.15
N LYS A 256 13.76 -6.39 -18.87
CA LYS A 256 14.66 -6.75 -17.78
C LYS A 256 14.77 -8.26 -17.59
N GLU A 257 13.69 -9.01 -17.79
CA GLU A 257 13.70 -10.47 -17.68
C GLU A 257 14.44 -11.14 -18.85
N GLY A 258 14.32 -10.60 -20.04
CA GLY A 258 15.05 -11.09 -21.21
C GLY A 258 16.57 -10.85 -21.15
N ARG A 259 17.07 -10.08 -20.18
CA ARG A 259 18.49 -9.79 -19.97
C ARG A 259 19.12 -10.53 -18.79
N MET A 260 18.34 -11.27 -18.02
CA MET A 260 18.81 -12.13 -16.93
C MET A 260 18.88 -13.58 -17.39
#